data_870d0454f2847a9a9dd5ef17fa0258d3
#
_entry.id   870d0454f2847a9a9dd5ef17fa0258d3
#
_cell.length_a   1.000
_cell.length_b   1.000
_cell.length_c   1.000
_cell.angle_alpha   90.00
_cell.angle_beta   90.00
_cell.angle_gamma   90.00
#
_symmetry.space_group_name_H-M   'P 1'
#
loop_
_entity.id
_entity.type
_entity.pdbx_description
1 polymer ?
#
loop_
_entity_poly.entity_id
_entity_poly.type
_entity_poly.pdbx_seq_one_letter_code
_entity_poly.pdbx_strand_id
1 'polypeptide(L)'
;MRRWDSLVEGFTRECEVRGLAPTTVDNRRRELDRCGNWLKHRRPKVNLEQLDSELLIRYLEQRGTFRSKATLAATVSELRCMGEYLVTQGVWTKNPLRWIRGPKLDPRMCLPRRIGKAEMARLWEEARKREGKVREVLLCLLAILYGIGLRRGELERLDLADWDRENGILKVDGRKTGQERNIPVGTGVWRCIEAYLPVRQNRLEAAGRLDEPAFMLDRFGKRMSPDSISRTVSACAKTAGIPFVSLHQFRHSCAADLLESGATMPEVKAVLGHAVIATTMRYIHVSSDERAKAIQKHPINDFLKAEPETVERAAI
;
A
#
# COMPACT_ATOMS: atom_id res chain seq x y z
N MET A 1 23.94 25.78 -10.20
CA MET A 1 22.59 25.43 -9.81
C MET A 1 21.68 25.06 -10.95
N ARG A 2 21.62 25.80 -12.06
CA ARG A 2 21.08 25.29 -13.33
C ARG A 2 21.62 23.89 -13.67
N ARG A 3 22.86 23.60 -13.26
CA ARG A 3 23.50 22.28 -13.45
C ARG A 3 22.88 21.18 -12.58
N TRP A 4 22.49 21.44 -11.32
CA TRP A 4 21.77 20.42 -10.49
C TRP A 4 20.42 20.09 -11.08
N ASP A 5 19.64 21.12 -11.42
CA ASP A 5 18.30 20.94 -11.98
C ASP A 5 18.37 20.11 -13.28
N SER A 6 19.34 20.42 -14.17
CA SER A 6 19.59 19.65 -15.40
C SER A 6 20.03 18.19 -15.12
N LEU A 7 20.86 17.96 -14.09
CA LEU A 7 21.25 16.59 -13.70
C LEU A 7 20.10 15.80 -13.11
N VAL A 8 19.20 16.43 -12.33
CA VAL A 8 17.98 15.80 -11.84
C VAL A 8 17.05 15.42 -12.99
N GLU A 9 16.91 16.29 -13.99
CA GLU A 9 16.14 15.99 -15.21
C GLU A 9 16.73 14.81 -15.98
N GLY A 10 18.04 14.78 -16.18
CA GLY A 10 18.74 13.66 -16.82
C GLY A 10 18.56 12.34 -16.06
N PHE A 11 18.72 12.36 -14.75
CA PHE A 11 18.51 11.20 -13.88
C PHE A 11 17.06 10.68 -13.92
N THR A 12 16.09 11.58 -13.87
CA THR A 12 14.68 11.18 -13.94
C THR A 12 14.32 10.58 -15.29
N ARG A 13 14.85 11.13 -16.39
CA ARG A 13 14.71 10.54 -17.72
C ARG A 13 15.33 9.14 -17.80
N GLU A 14 16.52 8.94 -17.24
CA GLU A 14 17.12 7.58 -17.15
C GLU A 14 16.22 6.62 -16.36
N CYS A 15 15.63 7.08 -15.25
CA CYS A 15 14.68 6.28 -14.48
C CYS A 15 13.45 5.88 -15.32
N GLU A 16 12.95 6.77 -16.16
CA GLU A 16 11.83 6.50 -17.08
C GLU A 16 12.22 5.45 -18.14
N VAL A 17 13.39 5.61 -18.76
CA VAL A 17 13.92 4.64 -19.73
C VAL A 17 14.11 3.25 -19.10
N ARG A 18 14.52 3.19 -17.83
CA ARG A 18 14.61 1.94 -17.05
C ARG A 18 13.24 1.35 -16.66
N GLY A 19 12.14 1.96 -17.07
CA GLY A 19 10.78 1.47 -16.81
C GLY A 19 10.31 1.65 -15.37
N LEU A 20 10.87 2.58 -14.59
CA LEU A 20 10.37 2.86 -13.26
C LEU A 20 8.97 3.48 -13.33
N ALA A 21 8.11 3.11 -12.37
CA ALA A 21 6.76 3.66 -12.31
C ALA A 21 6.79 5.20 -12.19
N PRO A 22 5.90 5.95 -12.88
CA PRO A 22 5.87 7.41 -12.85
C PRO A 22 5.88 7.99 -11.43
N THR A 23 5.09 7.40 -10.52
CA THR A 23 5.06 7.82 -9.10
C THR A 23 6.41 7.64 -8.39
N THR A 24 7.22 6.68 -8.80
CA THR A 24 8.58 6.47 -8.26
C THR A 24 9.51 7.56 -8.78
N VAL A 25 9.41 7.88 -10.07
CA VAL A 25 10.20 8.96 -10.69
C VAL A 25 9.86 10.30 -10.04
N ASP A 26 8.58 10.62 -9.87
CA ASP A 26 8.11 11.84 -9.20
C ASP A 26 8.59 11.95 -7.76
N ASN A 27 8.55 10.87 -7.00
CA ASN A 27 9.04 10.87 -5.61
C ASN A 27 10.54 11.13 -5.55
N ARG A 28 11.33 10.52 -6.44
CA ARG A 28 12.76 10.76 -6.58
C ARG A 28 13.04 12.22 -6.94
N ARG A 29 12.36 12.75 -7.97
CA ARG A 29 12.46 14.14 -8.37
C ARG A 29 12.22 15.09 -7.20
N ARG A 30 11.08 14.93 -6.50
CA ARG A 30 10.71 15.77 -5.34
C ARG A 30 11.75 15.76 -4.23
N GLU A 31 12.36 14.60 -3.95
CA GLU A 31 13.39 14.52 -2.91
C GLU A 31 14.70 15.16 -3.35
N LEU A 32 15.08 14.97 -4.60
CA LEU A 32 16.28 15.62 -5.18
C LEU A 32 16.12 17.14 -5.29
N ASP A 33 14.92 17.64 -5.63
CA ASP A 33 14.60 19.05 -5.64
C ASP A 33 14.70 19.67 -4.23
N ARG A 34 14.25 18.93 -3.19
CA ARG A 34 14.42 19.36 -1.80
C ARG A 34 15.89 19.43 -1.41
N CYS A 35 16.67 18.43 -1.79
CA CYS A 35 18.13 18.45 -1.57
C CYS A 35 18.78 19.63 -2.29
N GLY A 36 18.47 19.83 -3.56
CA GLY A 36 18.97 20.94 -4.35
C GLY A 36 18.59 22.31 -3.75
N ASN A 37 17.34 22.46 -3.29
CA ASN A 37 16.90 23.68 -2.61
C ASN A 37 17.63 23.90 -1.28
N TRP A 38 17.86 22.84 -0.52
CA TRP A 38 18.65 22.94 0.72
C TRP A 38 20.09 23.36 0.45
N LEU A 39 20.73 22.81 -0.58
CA LEU A 39 22.07 23.22 -1.02
C LEU A 39 22.10 24.68 -1.47
N LYS A 40 21.03 25.18 -2.13
CA LYS A 40 20.90 26.59 -2.57
C LYS A 40 21.05 27.59 -1.43
N HIS A 41 20.53 27.26 -0.28
CA HIS A 41 20.49 28.20 0.86
C HIS A 41 21.74 28.12 1.74
N ARG A 42 22.72 27.28 1.37
CA ARG A 42 24.00 27.19 2.11
C ARG A 42 24.94 28.32 1.77
N ARG A 43 25.67 28.76 2.78
CA ARG A 43 26.74 29.74 2.66
C ARG A 43 28.00 29.17 3.32
N PRO A 44 29.18 29.18 2.66
CA PRO A 44 29.42 29.60 1.29
C PRO A 44 28.69 28.73 0.26
N LYS A 45 28.56 29.19 -1.00
CA LYS A 45 27.94 28.40 -2.09
C LYS A 45 28.70 27.09 -2.28
N VAL A 46 27.97 25.98 -2.27
CA VAL A 46 28.54 24.67 -2.45
C VAL A 46 28.71 24.37 -3.93
N ASN A 47 29.91 23.97 -4.32
CA ASN A 47 30.16 23.44 -5.66
C ASN A 47 29.76 21.96 -5.68
N LEU A 48 29.01 21.54 -6.71
CA LEU A 48 28.53 20.16 -6.88
C LEU A 48 29.67 19.12 -6.92
N GLU A 49 30.80 19.50 -7.48
CA GLU A 49 31.98 18.64 -7.60
C GLU A 49 32.68 18.42 -6.25
N GLN A 50 32.44 19.31 -5.31
CA GLN A 50 33.01 19.32 -3.94
C GLN A 50 32.00 18.82 -2.89
N LEU A 51 30.84 18.32 -3.32
CA LEU A 51 29.87 17.71 -2.40
C LEU A 51 30.51 16.48 -1.76
N ASP A 52 30.72 16.54 -0.47
CA ASP A 52 31.26 15.48 0.34
C ASP A 52 30.17 14.74 1.15
N SER A 53 30.58 13.67 1.78
CA SER A 53 29.70 12.87 2.63
C SER A 53 29.23 13.65 3.86
N GLU A 54 30.04 14.54 4.41
CA GLU A 54 29.71 15.29 5.63
C GLU A 54 28.56 16.26 5.38
N LEU A 55 28.59 16.99 4.28
CA LEU A 55 27.52 17.92 3.93
C LEU A 55 26.20 17.17 3.65
N LEU A 56 26.27 16.03 2.97
CA LEU A 56 25.09 15.22 2.71
C LEU A 56 24.54 14.56 3.99
N ILE A 57 25.41 14.19 4.94
CA ILE A 57 24.99 13.71 6.26
C ILE A 57 24.23 14.83 7.01
N ARG A 58 24.74 16.05 7.02
CA ARG A 58 24.04 17.21 7.63
C ARG A 58 22.65 17.43 7.01
N TYR A 59 22.51 17.24 5.70
CA TYR A 59 21.19 17.26 5.06
C TYR A 59 20.29 16.16 5.60
N LEU A 60 20.81 14.93 5.69
CA LEU A 60 20.07 13.77 6.20
C LEU A 60 19.68 13.92 7.68
N GLU A 61 20.56 14.48 8.50
CA GLU A 61 20.27 14.77 9.92
C GLU A 61 19.10 15.75 10.04
N GLN A 62 19.17 16.84 9.29
CA GLN A 62 18.07 17.83 9.27
C GLN A 62 16.77 17.20 8.75
N ARG A 63 16.83 16.31 7.75
CA ARG A 63 15.67 15.55 7.26
C ARG A 63 15.15 14.59 8.32
N GLY A 64 16.04 13.91 9.07
CA GLY A 64 15.71 12.96 10.13
C GLY A 64 14.96 13.60 11.29
N THR A 65 15.24 14.85 11.63
CA THR A 65 14.58 15.57 12.73
C THR A 65 13.06 15.69 12.53
N PHE A 66 12.60 15.76 11.29
CA PHE A 66 11.19 16.01 10.94
C PHE A 66 10.48 14.82 10.27
N ARG A 67 11.11 13.66 10.16
CA ARG A 67 10.58 12.54 9.38
C ARG A 67 10.74 11.18 10.08
N SER A 68 9.93 10.21 9.62
CA SER A 68 10.05 8.84 10.11
C SER A 68 11.36 8.19 9.65
N LYS A 69 11.83 7.16 10.40
CA LYS A 69 12.98 6.34 10.00
C LYS A 69 12.83 5.75 8.59
N ALA A 70 11.61 5.37 8.20
CA ALA A 70 11.33 4.84 6.87
C ALA A 70 11.53 5.90 5.77
N THR A 71 11.07 7.14 6.01
CA THR A 71 11.30 8.26 5.09
C THR A 71 12.79 8.57 4.97
N LEU A 72 13.53 8.56 6.08
CA LEU A 72 14.97 8.81 6.05
C LEU A 72 15.72 7.71 5.29
N ALA A 73 15.35 6.44 5.49
CA ALA A 73 15.93 5.32 4.75
C ALA A 73 15.67 5.44 3.23
N ALA A 74 14.47 5.85 2.84
CA ALA A 74 14.13 6.12 1.44
C ALA A 74 14.97 7.29 0.88
N THR A 75 15.07 8.41 1.60
CA THR A 75 15.90 9.56 1.20
C THR A 75 17.36 9.15 0.98
N VAL A 76 17.94 8.36 1.89
CA VAL A 76 19.32 7.83 1.70
C VAL A 76 19.44 7.01 0.44
N SER A 77 18.47 6.13 0.16
CA SER A 77 18.44 5.30 -1.04
C SER A 77 18.37 6.14 -2.32
N GLU A 78 17.53 7.16 -2.35
CA GLU A 78 17.35 8.05 -3.50
C GLU A 78 18.59 8.89 -3.78
N LEU A 79 19.20 9.46 -2.74
CA LEU A 79 20.46 10.20 -2.88
C LEU A 79 21.61 9.31 -3.32
N ARG A 80 21.67 8.06 -2.85
CA ARG A 80 22.68 7.11 -3.32
C ARG A 80 22.51 6.78 -4.81
N CYS A 81 21.28 6.56 -5.27
CA CYS A 81 21.00 6.33 -6.69
C CYS A 81 21.41 7.54 -7.54
N MET A 82 21.11 8.76 -7.09
CA MET A 82 21.57 9.98 -7.74
C MET A 82 23.09 10.08 -7.71
N GLY A 83 23.74 9.71 -6.61
CA GLY A 83 25.19 9.69 -6.49
C GLY A 83 25.88 8.75 -7.50
N GLU A 84 25.33 7.55 -7.72
CA GLU A 84 25.83 6.65 -8.77
C GLU A 84 25.65 7.28 -10.17
N TYR A 85 24.51 7.90 -10.44
CA TYR A 85 24.30 8.63 -11.68
C TYR A 85 25.32 9.76 -11.88
N LEU A 86 25.64 10.54 -10.85
CA LEU A 86 26.65 11.61 -10.92
C LEU A 86 28.06 11.08 -11.20
N VAL A 87 28.37 9.87 -10.74
CA VAL A 87 29.62 9.18 -11.10
C VAL A 87 29.61 8.78 -12.58
N THR A 88 28.54 8.22 -13.09
CA THR A 88 28.43 7.86 -14.52
C THR A 88 28.49 9.07 -15.44
N GLN A 89 28.02 10.22 -14.99
CA GLN A 89 28.11 11.50 -15.72
C GLN A 89 29.48 12.20 -15.57
N GLY A 90 30.43 11.59 -14.87
CA GLY A 90 31.77 12.18 -14.64
C GLY A 90 31.78 13.43 -13.76
N VAL A 91 30.69 13.71 -13.04
CA VAL A 91 30.61 14.84 -12.09
C VAL A 91 31.35 14.49 -10.81
N TRP A 92 31.23 13.25 -10.37
CA TRP A 92 31.93 12.71 -9.20
C TRP A 92 32.88 11.59 -9.61
N THR A 93 34.04 11.50 -8.95
CA THR A 93 34.97 10.37 -9.11
C THR A 93 34.50 9.14 -8.33
N LYS A 94 33.79 9.34 -7.23
CA LYS A 94 33.20 8.28 -6.39
C LYS A 94 31.93 8.81 -5.71
N ASN A 95 30.98 7.92 -5.45
CA ASN A 95 29.76 8.28 -4.75
C ASN A 95 30.04 8.43 -3.25
N PRO A 96 29.92 9.63 -2.68
CA PRO A 96 30.24 9.89 -1.26
C PRO A 96 29.24 9.20 -0.32
N LEU A 97 28.04 8.81 -0.82
CA LEU A 97 27.00 8.16 -0.04
C LEU A 97 27.03 6.62 -0.14
N ARG A 98 27.96 6.04 -0.89
CA ARG A 98 27.99 4.59 -1.16
C ARG A 98 27.93 3.75 0.12
N TRP A 99 28.61 4.19 1.17
CA TRP A 99 28.74 3.47 2.44
C TRP A 99 27.73 3.92 3.51
N ILE A 100 27.00 5.00 3.27
CA ILE A 100 25.99 5.49 4.22
C ILE A 100 24.78 4.58 4.15
N ARG A 101 24.50 3.92 5.27
CA ARG A 101 23.31 3.07 5.43
C ARG A 101 22.21 3.89 6.09
N GLY A 102 21.01 3.82 5.52
CA GLY A 102 19.83 4.34 6.19
C GLY A 102 19.56 3.62 7.52
N PRO A 103 18.72 4.19 8.39
CA PRO A 103 18.36 3.56 9.65
C PRO A 103 17.77 2.17 9.41
N LYS A 104 18.17 1.21 10.24
CA LYS A 104 17.55 -0.13 10.22
C LYS A 104 16.07 0.02 10.57
N LEU A 105 15.23 -0.48 9.69
CA LEU A 105 13.79 -0.54 9.92
C LEU A 105 13.48 -1.90 10.54
N ASP A 106 12.83 -1.90 11.71
CA ASP A 106 12.25 -3.13 12.23
C ASP A 106 11.05 -3.49 11.33
N PRO A 107 11.07 -4.65 10.67
CA PRO A 107 9.96 -5.07 9.81
C PRO A 107 8.61 -5.09 10.53
N ARG A 108 8.60 -5.31 11.85
CA ARG A 108 7.39 -5.33 12.69
C ARG A 108 6.82 -3.93 12.91
N MET A 109 7.68 -2.92 13.05
CA MET A 109 7.25 -1.51 13.22
C MET A 109 6.81 -0.86 11.91
N CYS A 110 7.10 -1.48 10.76
CA CYS A 110 6.71 -0.98 9.45
C CYS A 110 5.32 -1.47 9.01
N LEU A 111 4.66 -2.32 9.81
CA LEU A 111 3.30 -2.78 9.49
C LEU A 111 2.30 -1.65 9.78
N PRO A 112 1.40 -1.35 8.84
CA PRO A 112 0.27 -0.48 9.13
C PRO A 112 -0.54 -1.07 10.27
N ARG A 113 -0.97 -0.23 11.20
CA ARG A 113 -1.91 -0.65 12.25
C ARG A 113 -3.16 -1.25 11.58
N ARG A 114 -3.58 -2.43 12.02
CA ARG A 114 -4.86 -3.04 11.64
C ARG A 114 -6.02 -2.19 12.18
N ILE A 115 -7.05 -2.00 11.39
CA ILE A 115 -8.32 -1.46 11.86
C ILE A 115 -9.01 -2.61 12.61
N GLY A 116 -9.25 -2.44 13.91
CA GLY A 116 -9.90 -3.46 14.73
C GLY A 116 -11.35 -3.70 14.30
N LYS A 117 -11.91 -4.90 14.58
CA LYS A 117 -13.30 -5.24 14.23
C LYS A 117 -14.32 -4.24 14.77
N ALA A 118 -14.14 -3.76 16.01
CA ALA A 118 -14.99 -2.73 16.61
C ALA A 118 -14.85 -1.36 15.90
N GLU A 119 -13.65 -0.98 15.48
CA GLU A 119 -13.44 0.24 14.70
C GLU A 119 -14.07 0.11 13.31
N MET A 120 -13.94 -1.06 12.68
CA MET A 120 -14.57 -1.33 11.39
C MET A 120 -16.10 -1.26 11.51
N ALA A 121 -16.70 -1.84 12.55
CA ALA A 121 -18.14 -1.74 12.81
C ALA A 121 -18.59 -0.27 12.95
N ARG A 122 -17.86 0.54 13.70
CA ARG A 122 -18.16 1.98 13.83
C ARG A 122 -18.06 2.74 12.50
N LEU A 123 -17.09 2.38 11.64
CA LEU A 123 -17.00 2.95 10.29
C LEU A 123 -18.24 2.64 9.46
N TRP A 124 -18.71 1.37 9.48
CA TRP A 124 -19.92 0.95 8.77
C TRP A 124 -21.16 1.64 9.29
N GLU A 125 -21.33 1.75 10.61
CA GLU A 125 -22.45 2.46 11.21
C GLU A 125 -22.45 3.94 10.84
N GLU A 126 -21.28 4.59 10.90
CA GLU A 126 -21.16 6.00 10.52
C GLU A 126 -21.47 6.21 9.03
N ALA A 127 -21.02 5.32 8.16
CA ALA A 127 -21.36 5.38 6.74
C ALA A 127 -22.87 5.20 6.50
N ARG A 128 -23.54 4.32 7.26
CA ARG A 128 -24.99 4.09 7.16
C ARG A 128 -25.82 5.29 7.64
N LYS A 129 -25.32 6.07 8.60
CA LYS A 129 -25.98 7.30 9.09
C LYS A 129 -25.96 8.44 8.08
N ARG A 130 -25.09 8.35 7.06
CA ARG A 130 -25.07 9.37 6.00
C ARG A 130 -26.36 9.32 5.19
N GLU A 131 -26.81 10.48 4.74
CA GLU A 131 -28.03 10.58 3.95
C GLU A 131 -27.76 10.55 2.44
N GLY A 132 -28.71 10.01 1.70
CA GLY A 132 -28.76 10.04 0.25
C GLY A 132 -27.52 9.47 -0.43
N LYS A 133 -27.12 10.09 -1.54
CA LYS A 133 -26.04 9.64 -2.43
C LYS A 133 -24.66 9.46 -1.75
N VAL A 134 -24.43 10.10 -0.60
CA VAL A 134 -23.15 10.00 0.12
C VAL A 134 -23.03 8.64 0.81
N ARG A 135 -24.13 8.11 1.32
CA ARG A 135 -24.18 6.81 1.98
C ARG A 135 -23.73 5.69 1.06
N GLU A 136 -24.33 5.58 -0.11
CA GLU A 136 -24.03 4.51 -1.08
C GLU A 136 -22.57 4.58 -1.58
N VAL A 137 -22.06 5.78 -1.80
CA VAL A 137 -20.65 5.98 -2.16
C VAL A 137 -19.72 5.51 -1.05
N LEU A 138 -19.99 5.88 0.20
CA LEU A 138 -19.16 5.44 1.33
C LEU A 138 -19.23 3.94 1.56
N LEU A 139 -20.43 3.37 1.54
CA LEU A 139 -20.61 1.92 1.73
C LEU A 139 -19.92 1.13 0.63
N CYS A 140 -20.01 1.56 -0.62
CA CYS A 140 -19.31 0.93 -1.75
C CYS A 140 -17.78 1.05 -1.59
N LEU A 141 -17.25 2.23 -1.24
CA LEU A 141 -15.84 2.43 -0.97
C LEU A 141 -15.32 1.52 0.13
N LEU A 142 -16.02 1.47 1.27
CA LEU A 142 -15.64 0.60 2.40
C LEU A 142 -15.71 -0.88 2.02
N ALA A 143 -16.76 -1.28 1.27
CA ALA A 143 -16.93 -2.65 0.81
C ALA A 143 -15.79 -3.11 -0.09
N ILE A 144 -15.38 -2.29 -1.06
CA ILE A 144 -14.29 -2.62 -1.97
C ILE A 144 -12.94 -2.59 -1.24
N LEU A 145 -12.70 -1.57 -0.42
CA LEU A 145 -11.42 -1.42 0.28
C LEU A 145 -11.18 -2.52 1.32
N TYR A 146 -12.23 -2.91 2.06
CA TYR A 146 -12.12 -3.91 3.12
C TYR A 146 -12.49 -5.31 2.64
N GLY A 147 -13.59 -5.47 1.91
CA GLY A 147 -14.07 -6.79 1.50
C GLY A 147 -13.25 -7.43 0.39
N ILE A 148 -12.61 -6.62 -0.48
CA ILE A 148 -11.76 -7.08 -1.58
C ILE A 148 -10.29 -6.75 -1.32
N GLY A 149 -10.02 -5.73 -0.52
CA GLY A 149 -8.65 -5.32 -0.18
C GLY A 149 -7.89 -4.67 -1.33
N LEU A 150 -8.55 -3.92 -2.21
CA LEU A 150 -7.90 -3.25 -3.33
C LEU A 150 -6.82 -2.26 -2.87
N ARG A 151 -5.74 -2.17 -3.65
CA ARG A 151 -4.77 -1.07 -3.49
C ARG A 151 -5.38 0.24 -3.94
N ARG A 152 -4.92 1.36 -3.36
CA ARG A 152 -5.36 2.71 -3.74
C ARG A 152 -5.37 2.92 -5.27
N GLY A 153 -4.28 2.56 -5.94
CA GLY A 153 -4.18 2.73 -7.38
C GLY A 153 -4.97 1.70 -8.21
N GLU A 154 -5.32 0.54 -7.66
CA GLU A 154 -6.23 -0.42 -8.29
C GLU A 154 -7.65 0.15 -8.28
N LEU A 155 -8.11 0.66 -7.14
CA LEU A 155 -9.43 1.29 -7.01
C LEU A 155 -9.56 2.56 -7.89
N GLU A 156 -8.51 3.38 -7.96
CA GLU A 156 -8.49 4.56 -8.82
C GLU A 156 -8.70 4.21 -10.31
N ARG A 157 -8.04 3.15 -10.79
CA ARG A 157 -8.10 2.75 -12.20
C ARG A 157 -9.28 1.87 -12.56
N LEU A 158 -10.06 1.46 -11.57
CA LEU A 158 -11.20 0.58 -11.79
C LEU A 158 -12.24 1.27 -12.68
N ASP A 159 -12.63 0.61 -13.73
CA ASP A 159 -13.68 1.03 -14.65
C ASP A 159 -14.97 0.23 -14.42
N LEU A 160 -16.10 0.76 -14.88
CA LEU A 160 -17.37 0.04 -14.76
C LEU A 160 -17.35 -1.29 -15.53
N ALA A 161 -16.63 -1.35 -16.65
CA ALA A 161 -16.46 -2.56 -17.44
C ALA A 161 -15.70 -3.68 -16.73
N ASP A 162 -14.97 -3.36 -15.65
CA ASP A 162 -14.28 -4.34 -14.81
C ASP A 162 -15.24 -5.08 -13.86
N TRP A 163 -16.48 -4.59 -13.72
CA TRP A 163 -17.51 -5.24 -12.94
C TRP A 163 -18.36 -6.17 -13.80
N ASP A 164 -18.10 -7.47 -13.69
CA ASP A 164 -18.92 -8.51 -14.29
C ASP A 164 -20.11 -8.81 -13.33
N ARG A 165 -21.22 -8.12 -13.60
CA ARG A 165 -22.41 -8.17 -12.77
C ARG A 165 -23.07 -9.56 -12.75
N GLU A 166 -23.06 -10.24 -13.90
CA GLU A 166 -23.74 -11.54 -14.06
C GLU A 166 -23.03 -12.61 -13.26
N ASN A 167 -21.70 -12.62 -13.30
CA ASN A 167 -20.88 -13.61 -12.61
C ASN A 167 -20.45 -13.17 -11.21
N GLY A 168 -20.72 -11.92 -10.80
CA GLY A 168 -20.29 -11.37 -9.51
C GLY A 168 -18.78 -11.30 -9.39
N ILE A 169 -18.08 -10.97 -10.48
CA ILE A 169 -16.62 -10.94 -10.55
C ILE A 169 -16.12 -9.51 -10.76
N LEU A 170 -15.16 -9.09 -9.96
CA LEU A 170 -14.42 -7.85 -10.17
C LEU A 170 -13.05 -8.15 -10.79
N LYS A 171 -12.82 -7.65 -12.00
CA LYS A 171 -11.52 -7.71 -12.70
C LYS A 171 -10.62 -6.62 -12.17
N VAL A 172 -9.43 -6.98 -11.72
CA VAL A 172 -8.48 -6.02 -11.14
C VAL A 172 -7.22 -5.95 -11.97
N ASP A 173 -6.97 -4.75 -12.51
CA ASP A 173 -5.80 -4.45 -13.33
C ASP A 173 -4.48 -4.67 -12.58
N GLY A 174 -3.60 -5.45 -13.16
CA GLY A 174 -2.29 -5.80 -12.63
C GLY A 174 -1.13 -4.92 -13.10
N ARG A 175 -1.35 -3.82 -13.82
CA ARG A 175 -0.30 -3.00 -14.47
C ARG A 175 0.86 -2.62 -13.54
N LYS A 176 0.63 -2.45 -12.26
CA LYS A 176 1.68 -2.13 -11.27
C LYS A 176 2.34 -3.36 -10.65
N THR A 177 1.70 -4.52 -10.69
CA THR A 177 2.15 -5.75 -9.99
C THR A 177 2.38 -6.92 -10.93
N GLY A 178 2.11 -6.73 -12.24
CA GLY A 178 2.26 -7.77 -13.27
C GLY A 178 1.21 -8.88 -13.21
N GLN A 179 0.18 -8.77 -12.37
CA GLN A 179 -0.84 -9.81 -12.21
C GLN A 179 -2.24 -9.20 -12.23
N GLU A 180 -2.93 -9.37 -13.35
CA GLU A 180 -4.38 -9.25 -13.40
C GLU A 180 -5.01 -10.36 -12.59
N ARG A 181 -6.16 -10.08 -11.98
CA ARG A 181 -6.89 -11.08 -11.22
C ARG A 181 -8.39 -10.84 -11.25
N ASN A 182 -9.13 -11.91 -11.37
CA ASN A 182 -10.57 -11.94 -11.25
C ASN A 182 -10.94 -12.32 -9.82
N ILE A 183 -11.66 -11.45 -9.13
CA ILE A 183 -12.01 -11.63 -7.72
C ILE A 183 -13.52 -11.89 -7.64
N PRO A 184 -13.95 -13.07 -7.23
CA PRO A 184 -15.35 -13.32 -6.88
C PRO A 184 -15.76 -12.42 -5.72
N VAL A 185 -16.85 -11.70 -5.88
CA VAL A 185 -17.31 -10.70 -4.92
C VAL A 185 -18.35 -11.33 -4.00
N GLY A 186 -18.12 -11.27 -2.69
CA GLY A 186 -19.06 -11.76 -1.69
C GLY A 186 -20.37 -10.96 -1.69
N THR A 187 -21.48 -11.61 -1.30
CA THR A 187 -22.85 -11.04 -1.34
C THR A 187 -22.96 -9.67 -0.68
N GLY A 188 -22.26 -9.42 0.44
CA GLY A 188 -22.28 -8.11 1.11
C GLY A 188 -21.68 -7.00 0.27
N VAL A 189 -20.53 -7.26 -0.36
CA VAL A 189 -19.85 -6.30 -1.25
C VAL A 189 -20.69 -6.08 -2.51
N TRP A 190 -21.21 -7.16 -3.09
CA TRP A 190 -22.11 -7.10 -4.25
C TRP A 190 -23.29 -6.16 -4.02
N ARG A 191 -24.00 -6.30 -2.87
CA ARG A 191 -25.11 -5.41 -2.49
C ARG A 191 -24.70 -3.94 -2.41
N CYS A 192 -23.51 -3.64 -1.87
CA CYS A 192 -22.99 -2.27 -1.80
C CYS A 192 -22.68 -1.70 -3.19
N ILE A 193 -22.16 -2.52 -4.09
CA ILE A 193 -21.93 -2.13 -5.48
C ILE A 193 -23.27 -1.82 -6.16
N GLU A 194 -24.24 -2.73 -6.10
CA GLU A 194 -25.55 -2.56 -6.72
C GLU A 194 -26.31 -1.33 -6.21
N ALA A 195 -26.23 -1.04 -4.91
CA ALA A 195 -26.81 0.16 -4.33
C ALA A 195 -26.11 1.45 -4.82
N TYR A 196 -24.84 1.38 -5.15
CA TYR A 196 -24.08 2.51 -5.66
C TYR A 196 -24.32 2.80 -7.16
N LEU A 197 -24.57 1.79 -8.00
CA LEU A 197 -24.72 1.98 -9.45
C LEU A 197 -25.77 3.02 -9.85
N PRO A 198 -26.98 3.08 -9.26
CA PRO A 198 -27.92 4.16 -9.56
C PRO A 198 -27.41 5.56 -9.19
N VAL A 199 -26.65 5.66 -8.08
CA VAL A 199 -26.02 6.92 -7.65
C VAL A 199 -24.98 7.37 -8.67
N ARG A 200 -24.19 6.42 -9.18
CA ARG A 200 -23.21 6.66 -10.25
C ARG A 200 -23.90 7.21 -11.49
N GLN A 201 -24.94 6.52 -11.97
CA GLN A 201 -25.68 6.93 -13.17
C GLN A 201 -26.27 8.36 -13.00
N ASN A 202 -26.93 8.63 -11.89
CA ASN A 202 -27.46 9.96 -11.59
C ASN A 202 -26.37 11.07 -11.57
N ARG A 203 -25.14 10.75 -11.15
CA ARG A 203 -24.01 11.71 -11.17
C ARG A 203 -23.57 12.01 -12.61
N LEU A 204 -23.52 11.00 -13.46
CA LEU A 204 -23.16 11.15 -14.87
C LEU A 204 -24.18 12.02 -15.61
N GLU A 205 -25.47 11.73 -15.42
CA GLU A 205 -26.57 12.48 -16.03
C GLU A 205 -26.53 13.95 -15.59
N ALA A 206 -26.42 14.20 -14.27
CA ALA A 206 -26.37 15.56 -13.73
C ALA A 206 -25.12 16.35 -14.20
N ALA A 207 -24.03 15.65 -14.53
CA ALA A 207 -22.80 16.26 -15.00
C ALA A 207 -22.66 16.31 -16.53
N GLY A 208 -23.58 15.68 -17.29
CA GLY A 208 -23.47 15.52 -18.74
C GLY A 208 -22.24 14.70 -19.17
N ARG A 209 -21.87 13.64 -18.39
CA ARG A 209 -20.64 12.86 -18.58
C ARG A 209 -20.91 11.36 -18.75
N LEU A 210 -21.85 11.02 -19.63
CA LEU A 210 -22.30 9.64 -19.81
C LEU A 210 -21.18 8.68 -20.26
N ASP A 211 -20.13 9.19 -20.89
CA ASP A 211 -18.99 8.41 -21.39
C ASP A 211 -17.87 8.20 -20.36
N GLU A 212 -18.02 8.69 -19.10
CA GLU A 212 -17.01 8.49 -18.08
C GLU A 212 -16.95 7.01 -17.65
N PRO A 213 -15.87 6.28 -17.95
CA PRO A 213 -15.78 4.84 -17.68
C PRO A 213 -15.53 4.51 -16.22
N ALA A 214 -15.03 5.45 -15.41
CA ALA A 214 -14.62 5.19 -14.05
C ALA A 214 -15.69 4.53 -13.18
N PHE A 215 -15.29 3.52 -12.43
CA PHE A 215 -16.19 2.85 -11.47
C PHE A 215 -16.62 3.81 -10.37
N MET A 216 -15.64 4.41 -9.65
CA MET A 216 -15.93 5.36 -8.57
C MET A 216 -15.88 6.80 -9.08
N LEU A 217 -16.98 7.53 -8.88
CA LEU A 217 -17.11 8.92 -9.29
C LEU A 217 -17.14 9.88 -8.09
N ASP A 218 -16.55 11.05 -8.29
CA ASP A 218 -16.72 12.18 -7.39
C ASP A 218 -18.12 12.85 -7.57
N ARG A 219 -18.38 13.91 -6.79
CA ARG A 219 -19.65 14.64 -6.87
C ARG A 219 -19.90 15.35 -8.22
N PHE A 220 -18.86 15.49 -9.03
CA PHE A 220 -18.90 16.14 -10.35
C PHE A 220 -18.94 15.15 -11.51
N GLY A 221 -19.21 13.87 -11.25
CA GLY A 221 -19.25 12.82 -12.26
C GLY A 221 -17.89 12.48 -12.89
N LYS A 222 -16.78 12.84 -12.24
CA LYS A 222 -15.43 12.51 -12.68
C LYS A 222 -14.88 11.34 -11.86
N ARG A 223 -13.91 10.63 -12.43
CA ARG A 223 -13.11 9.61 -11.70
C ARG A 223 -12.64 10.15 -10.35
N MET A 224 -12.90 9.42 -9.28
CA MET A 224 -12.40 9.79 -7.96
C MET A 224 -10.87 9.69 -7.93
N SER A 225 -10.20 10.80 -7.63
CA SER A 225 -8.76 10.79 -7.42
C SER A 225 -8.39 10.04 -6.12
N PRO A 226 -7.17 9.50 -6.01
CA PRO A 226 -6.69 8.82 -4.80
C PRO A 226 -6.78 9.69 -3.55
N ASP A 227 -6.58 10.99 -3.69
CA ASP A 227 -6.69 11.93 -2.57
C ASP A 227 -8.15 12.20 -2.19
N SER A 228 -9.07 12.18 -3.16
CA SER A 228 -10.51 12.27 -2.89
C SER A 228 -11.01 11.03 -2.15
N ILE A 229 -10.61 9.82 -2.59
CA ILE A 229 -10.92 8.56 -1.90
C ILE A 229 -10.39 8.61 -0.45
N SER A 230 -9.13 8.97 -0.28
CA SER A 230 -8.49 9.06 1.05
C SER A 230 -9.20 10.07 1.96
N ARG A 231 -9.54 11.26 1.44
CA ARG A 231 -10.26 12.30 2.21
C ARG A 231 -11.66 11.84 2.60
N THR A 232 -12.38 11.21 1.69
CA THR A 232 -13.74 10.72 1.95
C THR A 232 -13.77 9.68 3.08
N VAL A 233 -12.86 8.70 3.02
CA VAL A 233 -12.74 7.66 4.06
C VAL A 233 -12.23 8.24 5.37
N SER A 234 -11.23 9.13 5.33
CA SER A 234 -10.69 9.77 6.54
C SER A 234 -11.71 10.67 7.25
N ALA A 235 -12.57 11.35 6.50
CA ALA A 235 -13.65 12.16 7.07
C ALA A 235 -14.67 11.26 7.80
N CYS A 236 -15.05 10.12 7.21
CA CYS A 236 -15.92 9.13 7.86
C CYS A 236 -15.25 8.57 9.13
N ALA A 237 -13.98 8.20 9.07
CA ALA A 237 -13.23 7.68 10.21
C ALA A 237 -13.16 8.69 11.36
N LYS A 238 -12.91 9.96 11.06
CA LYS A 238 -12.86 11.03 12.05
C LYS A 238 -14.21 11.17 12.77
N THR A 239 -15.33 11.14 12.05
CA THR A 239 -16.67 11.21 12.65
C THR A 239 -16.99 9.95 13.47
N ALA A 240 -16.48 8.78 13.05
CA ALA A 240 -16.59 7.53 13.80
C ALA A 240 -15.68 7.47 15.05
N GLY A 241 -14.93 8.53 15.36
CA GLY A 241 -14.02 8.59 16.50
C GLY A 241 -12.75 7.74 16.30
N ILE A 242 -12.32 7.55 15.05
CA ILE A 242 -11.10 6.83 14.72
C ILE A 242 -10.05 7.85 14.26
N PRO A 243 -8.95 8.04 15.00
CA PRO A 243 -8.07 9.19 14.82
C PRO A 243 -7.32 9.21 13.49
N PHE A 244 -7.02 8.04 12.94
CA PHE A 244 -6.32 7.93 11.66
C PHE A 244 -6.62 6.61 10.97
N VAL A 245 -7.01 6.71 9.70
CA VAL A 245 -7.20 5.54 8.82
C VAL A 245 -6.60 5.83 7.45
N SER A 246 -5.76 4.93 6.97
CA SER A 246 -5.22 4.94 5.61
C SER A 246 -5.84 3.83 4.77
N LEU A 247 -5.91 4.02 3.45
CA LEU A 247 -6.44 3.00 2.54
C LEU A 247 -5.64 1.69 2.60
N HIS A 248 -4.35 1.77 2.96
CA HIS A 248 -3.53 0.58 3.10
C HIS A 248 -3.87 -0.26 4.34
N GLN A 249 -4.38 0.40 5.41
CA GLN A 249 -4.88 -0.31 6.60
C GLN A 249 -6.11 -1.17 6.31
N PHE A 250 -7.02 -0.74 5.42
CA PHE A 250 -8.15 -1.58 5.00
C PHE A 250 -7.69 -2.88 4.37
N ARG A 251 -6.76 -2.81 3.43
CA ARG A 251 -6.18 -3.99 2.80
C ARG A 251 -5.44 -4.88 3.79
N HIS A 252 -4.73 -4.28 4.74
CA HIS A 252 -4.07 -5.02 5.82
C HIS A 252 -5.10 -5.73 6.71
N SER A 253 -6.19 -5.05 7.09
CA SER A 253 -7.28 -5.63 7.87
C SER A 253 -7.98 -6.74 7.09
N CYS A 254 -8.26 -6.55 5.79
CA CYS A 254 -8.80 -7.58 4.92
C CYS A 254 -7.95 -8.86 4.95
N ALA A 255 -6.62 -8.72 4.76
CA ALA A 255 -5.70 -9.86 4.82
C ALA A 255 -5.75 -10.60 6.15
N ALA A 256 -5.68 -9.85 7.25
CA ALA A 256 -5.68 -10.42 8.60
C ALA A 256 -7.02 -11.09 8.93
N ASP A 257 -8.14 -10.46 8.56
CA ASP A 257 -9.47 -11.00 8.83
C ASP A 257 -9.77 -12.25 7.98
N LEU A 258 -9.30 -12.31 6.73
CA LEU A 258 -9.39 -13.52 5.91
C LEU A 258 -8.63 -14.69 6.56
N LEU A 259 -7.39 -14.45 7.02
CA LEU A 259 -6.61 -15.47 7.71
C LEU A 259 -7.28 -15.94 9.01
N GLU A 260 -7.79 -15.03 9.82
CA GLU A 260 -8.53 -15.34 11.05
C GLU A 260 -9.83 -16.09 10.78
N SER A 261 -10.44 -15.88 9.62
CA SER A 261 -11.64 -16.61 9.16
C SER A 261 -11.31 -18.00 8.59
N GLY A 262 -10.03 -18.41 8.58
CA GLY A 262 -9.59 -19.73 8.14
C GLY A 262 -9.12 -19.82 6.70
N ALA A 263 -9.07 -18.70 5.97
CA ALA A 263 -8.47 -18.69 4.63
C ALA A 263 -6.97 -19.00 4.71
N THR A 264 -6.50 -19.78 3.75
CA THR A 264 -5.08 -20.12 3.63
C THR A 264 -4.26 -18.97 3.05
N MET A 265 -2.95 -18.97 3.30
CA MET A 265 -2.03 -17.97 2.75
C MET A 265 -2.06 -17.87 1.21
N PRO A 266 -2.09 -18.99 0.45
CA PRO A 266 -2.26 -18.93 -1.00
C PRO A 266 -3.55 -18.25 -1.42
N GLU A 267 -4.68 -18.52 -0.75
CA GLU A 267 -5.97 -17.89 -1.05
C GLU A 267 -5.94 -16.38 -0.80
N VAL A 268 -5.43 -15.95 0.35
CA VAL A 268 -5.25 -14.53 0.67
C VAL A 268 -4.31 -13.85 -0.34
N LYS A 269 -3.23 -14.53 -0.75
CA LYS A 269 -2.33 -14.03 -1.79
C LYS A 269 -3.06 -13.87 -3.13
N ALA A 270 -3.87 -14.84 -3.52
CA ALA A 270 -4.65 -14.81 -4.76
C ALA A 270 -5.64 -13.63 -4.78
N VAL A 271 -6.41 -13.45 -3.71
CA VAL A 271 -7.37 -12.34 -3.56
C VAL A 271 -6.65 -10.99 -3.62
N LEU A 272 -5.58 -10.83 -2.85
CA LEU A 272 -4.89 -9.55 -2.73
C LEU A 272 -3.92 -9.27 -3.89
N GLY A 273 -3.48 -10.26 -4.65
CA GLY A 273 -2.48 -10.10 -5.71
C GLY A 273 -1.12 -9.65 -5.15
N HIS A 274 -0.60 -10.35 -4.15
CA HIS A 274 0.75 -10.14 -3.64
C HIS A 274 1.76 -10.84 -4.54
N ALA A 275 2.65 -10.09 -5.19
CA ALA A 275 3.74 -10.65 -5.99
C ALA A 275 4.70 -11.52 -5.15
N VAL A 276 4.89 -11.18 -3.87
CA VAL A 276 5.82 -11.86 -2.97
C VAL A 276 5.09 -12.34 -1.72
N ILE A 277 5.21 -13.62 -1.39
CA ILE A 277 4.63 -14.26 -0.19
C ILE A 277 5.06 -13.54 1.08
N ALA A 278 6.30 -13.06 1.18
CA ALA A 278 6.82 -12.31 2.32
C ALA A 278 5.94 -11.09 2.68
N THR A 279 5.20 -10.52 1.72
CA THR A 279 4.26 -9.43 2.00
C THR A 279 3.05 -9.93 2.78
N THR A 280 2.57 -11.14 2.50
CA THR A 280 1.44 -11.77 3.19
C THR A 280 1.89 -12.39 4.52
N MET A 281 3.12 -12.95 4.60
CA MET A 281 3.69 -13.49 5.84
C MET A 281 3.83 -12.46 6.97
N ARG A 282 3.89 -11.17 6.64
CA ARG A 282 3.89 -10.10 7.64
C ARG A 282 2.63 -10.04 8.49
N TYR A 283 1.55 -10.67 8.06
CA TYR A 283 0.25 -10.69 8.75
C TYR A 283 0.10 -11.86 9.71
N ILE A 284 1.05 -12.83 9.71
CA ILE A 284 0.98 -13.99 10.56
C ILE A 284 1.65 -13.67 11.91
N HIS A 285 0.84 -13.37 12.90
CA HIS A 285 1.17 -13.64 14.29
C HIS A 285 0.65 -15.03 14.63
N VAL A 286 1.41 -16.07 14.27
CA VAL A 286 1.07 -17.44 14.69
C VAL A 286 1.19 -17.50 16.20
N SER A 287 0.07 -17.55 16.89
CA SER A 287 0.04 -17.73 18.35
C SER A 287 0.65 -19.08 18.74
N SER A 288 1.05 -19.24 20.00
CA SER A 288 1.51 -20.53 20.53
C SER A 288 0.46 -21.64 20.34
N ASP A 289 -0.82 -21.28 20.48
CA ASP A 289 -1.95 -22.23 20.34
C ASP A 289 -2.15 -22.68 18.91
N GLU A 290 -1.97 -21.80 17.91
CA GLU A 290 -2.06 -22.16 16.49
C GLU A 290 -0.89 -23.05 16.08
N ARG A 291 0.31 -22.82 16.63
CA ARG A 291 1.46 -23.70 16.44
C ARG A 291 1.21 -25.09 17.03
N ALA A 292 0.68 -25.15 18.24
CA ALA A 292 0.32 -26.41 18.89
C ALA A 292 -0.73 -27.17 18.08
N LYS A 293 -1.79 -26.50 17.58
CA LYS A 293 -2.80 -27.10 16.71
C LYS A 293 -2.23 -27.60 15.39
N ALA A 294 -1.29 -26.86 14.79
CA ALA A 294 -0.62 -27.29 13.55
C ALA A 294 0.25 -28.53 13.77
N ILE A 295 0.99 -28.60 14.89
CA ILE A 295 1.79 -29.77 15.25
C ILE A 295 0.89 -30.99 15.52
N GLN A 296 -0.26 -30.80 16.18
CA GLN A 296 -1.21 -31.91 16.42
C GLN A 296 -1.81 -32.48 15.13
N LYS A 297 -1.93 -31.68 14.07
CA LYS A 297 -2.40 -32.14 12.76
C LYS A 297 -1.31 -32.80 11.92
N HIS A 298 -0.08 -32.90 12.43
CA HIS A 298 1.00 -33.53 11.68
C HIS A 298 0.75 -35.08 11.59
N PRO A 299 0.86 -35.69 10.40
CA PRO A 299 0.58 -37.14 10.20
C PRO A 299 1.35 -38.07 11.14
N ILE A 300 2.49 -37.65 11.68
CA ILE A 300 3.26 -38.42 12.65
C ILE A 300 2.43 -38.80 13.87
N ASN A 301 1.51 -37.92 14.29
CA ASN A 301 0.66 -38.21 15.46
C ASN A 301 -0.34 -39.37 15.20
N ASP A 302 -0.70 -39.59 13.95
CA ASP A 302 -1.56 -40.71 13.58
C ASP A 302 -0.76 -42.00 13.44
N PHE A 303 0.48 -41.94 12.98
CA PHE A 303 1.41 -43.06 12.94
C PHE A 303 1.76 -43.59 14.34
N LEU A 304 1.98 -42.67 15.29
CA LEU A 304 2.34 -43.03 16.68
C LEU A 304 1.13 -43.52 17.52
N LYS A 305 -0.11 -43.20 17.12
CA LYS A 305 -1.32 -43.77 17.75
C LYS A 305 -1.57 -45.23 17.39
N ALA A 306 -0.93 -45.73 16.36
CA ALA A 306 -1.11 -47.09 15.86
C ALA A 306 -0.16 -48.12 16.50
N GLU A 307 0.76 -47.71 17.38
CA GLU A 307 1.56 -48.67 18.18
C GLU A 307 0.79 -49.09 19.43
N PRO A 308 0.50 -50.39 19.64
CA PRO A 308 -0.14 -50.85 20.86
C PRO A 308 0.80 -50.64 22.05
N GLU A 309 0.26 -50.14 23.16
CA GLU A 309 0.94 -50.07 24.46
C GLU A 309 1.45 -51.45 24.87
N THR A 310 2.69 -51.77 24.59
CA THR A 310 3.44 -52.86 25.15
C THR A 310 4.77 -52.36 25.70
N VAL A 311 4.70 -51.70 26.81
CA VAL A 311 5.83 -51.64 27.73
C VAL A 311 5.29 -51.99 29.11
N GLU A 312 5.25 -53.32 29.39
CA GLU A 312 5.20 -53.82 30.74
C GLU A 312 6.31 -53.15 31.57
N ARG A 313 5.89 -52.50 32.62
CA ARG A 313 6.78 -52.12 33.70
C ARG A 313 7.32 -53.39 34.35
N ALA A 314 8.51 -53.84 33.94
CA ALA A 314 9.27 -54.75 34.76
C ALA A 314 9.71 -54.00 36.01
N ALA A 315 9.07 -54.32 37.12
CA ALA A 315 9.55 -53.97 38.46
C ALA A 315 10.81 -54.80 38.77
N ILE A 316 11.88 -54.12 39.15
CA ILE A 316 12.80 -54.53 40.23
C ILE A 316 13.36 -53.26 40.88
#